data_5a5742514246f843724985266dd91a3f
#
_entry.id   5a5742514246f843724985266dd91a3f
#
_cell.length_a   1.000
_cell.length_b   1.000
_cell.length_c   1.000
_cell.angle_alpha   90.00
_cell.angle_beta   90.00
_cell.angle_gamma   90.00
#
_symmetry.space_group_name_H-M   'P 1'
#
loop_
_entity.id
_entity.type
_entity.pdbx_description
1 polymer ?
#
loop_
_entity_poly.entity_id
_entity_poly.type
_entity_poly.pdbx_seq_one_letter_code
_entity_poly.pdbx_strand_id
1 'polypeptide(L)'
;MDDNGFYVIGHINVKDAEKWAEYRGKVPVTLSEWGAEVVLRGKRTEVLTGDHGYTDTVVIRFPEASAIGNWYRSPAYQALIPLREQAAEMVLIGYQES
;
A
#
# COMPACT_ATOMS: atom_id res chain seq x y z
N MET A 1 3.33 24.80 -9.99
CA MET A 1 3.21 24.07 -9.86
C MET A 1 3.19 23.38 -8.97
N ASP A 2 2.81 23.13 -8.46
CA ASP A 2 2.96 22.38 -7.75
C ASP A 2 2.44 21.29 -7.73
N ASP A 3 2.96 20.59 -7.83
CA ASP A 3 2.59 19.28 -7.94
C ASP A 3 2.46 18.65 -6.63
N ASN A 4 1.27 18.64 -6.10
CA ASN A 4 1.01 17.92 -4.87
C ASN A 4 1.14 16.43 -5.15
N GLY A 5 1.78 15.71 -4.24
CA GLY A 5 1.87 14.29 -4.36
C GLY A 5 0.59 13.59 -3.96
N PHE A 6 0.39 12.41 -4.54
CA PHE A 6 -0.74 11.56 -4.18
C PHE A 6 -0.17 10.24 -3.66
N TYR A 7 -0.68 9.79 -2.53
CA TYR A 7 -0.09 8.63 -1.84
C TYR A 7 -1.16 7.68 -1.38
N VAL A 8 -0.81 6.41 -1.37
CA VAL A 8 -1.57 5.42 -0.61
C VAL A 8 -0.68 5.00 0.54
N ILE A 9 -1.23 5.05 1.75
CA ILE A 9 -0.55 4.57 2.92
C ILE A 9 -1.27 3.32 3.39
N GLY A 10 -0.52 2.23 3.52
CA GLY A 10 -1.04 0.98 4.03
C GLY A 10 -0.55 0.73 5.43
N HIS A 11 -1.47 0.32 6.30
CA HIS A 11 -1.14 -0.12 7.65
C HIS A 11 -1.43 -1.61 7.69
N ILE A 12 -0.49 -2.40 8.21
CA ILE A 12 -0.46 -3.83 7.98
C ILE A 12 -0.14 -4.60 9.26
N ASN A 13 -0.88 -5.69 9.48
CA ASN A 13 -0.51 -6.72 10.44
C ASN A 13 -0.36 -8.02 9.66
N VAL A 14 0.85 -8.57 9.62
CA VAL A 14 1.13 -9.79 8.86
C VAL A 14 0.58 -11.00 9.62
N LYS A 15 -0.19 -11.84 8.93
CA LYS A 15 -0.73 -13.07 9.49
C LYS A 15 0.06 -14.29 9.05
N ASP A 16 0.57 -14.27 7.81
CA ASP A 16 1.28 -15.39 7.22
C ASP A 16 2.47 -14.83 6.48
N ALA A 17 3.67 -15.04 7.03
CA ALA A 17 4.86 -14.40 6.50
C ALA A 17 5.21 -14.85 5.08
N GLU A 18 4.97 -16.12 4.76
CA GLU A 18 5.27 -16.62 3.41
C GLU A 18 4.32 -16.03 2.38
N LYS A 19 3.05 -16.00 2.69
CA LYS A 19 2.06 -15.41 1.78
C LYS A 19 2.28 -13.91 1.65
N TRP A 20 2.67 -13.26 2.73
CA TRP A 20 2.99 -11.84 2.70
C TRP A 20 4.16 -11.55 1.76
N ALA A 21 5.22 -12.37 1.83
CA ALA A 21 6.36 -12.21 0.94
C ALA A 21 5.94 -12.40 -0.52
N GLU A 22 5.09 -13.37 -0.79
CA GLU A 22 4.58 -13.60 -2.14
C GLU A 22 3.77 -12.41 -2.63
N TYR A 23 2.85 -11.90 -1.81
CA TYR A 23 2.02 -10.75 -2.15
C TYR A 23 2.91 -9.52 -2.41
N ARG A 24 3.82 -9.24 -1.49
CA ARG A 24 4.74 -8.10 -1.62
C ARG A 24 5.53 -8.14 -2.92
N GLY A 25 5.94 -9.33 -3.33
CA GLY A 25 6.74 -9.48 -4.54
C GLY A 25 5.96 -9.21 -5.81
N LYS A 26 4.62 -9.31 -5.75
CA LYS A 26 3.77 -9.15 -6.94
C LYS A 26 3.18 -7.75 -7.07
N VAL A 27 3.19 -6.96 -6.01
CA VAL A 27 2.57 -5.62 -6.03
C VAL A 27 3.27 -4.64 -6.97
N PRO A 28 4.62 -4.55 -7.00
CA PRO A 28 5.27 -3.53 -7.82
C PRO A 28 4.91 -3.58 -9.30
N VAL A 29 4.75 -4.77 -9.85
CA VAL A 29 4.40 -4.87 -11.27
C VAL A 29 3.00 -4.33 -11.55
N THR A 30 2.07 -4.44 -10.58
CA THR A 30 0.73 -3.88 -10.75
C THR A 30 0.74 -2.36 -10.66
N LEU A 31 1.70 -1.80 -9.93
CA LEU A 31 1.83 -0.35 -9.76
C LEU A 31 2.47 0.32 -10.96
N SER A 32 3.41 -0.35 -11.61
CA SER A 32 4.16 0.27 -12.69
C SER A 32 3.28 0.66 -13.87
N GLU A 33 2.19 -0.04 -14.11
CA GLU A 33 1.22 0.32 -15.15
C GLU A 33 0.63 1.71 -14.94
N TRP A 34 0.57 2.16 -13.71
CA TRP A 34 -0.10 3.42 -13.35
C TRP A 34 0.91 4.49 -12.97
N GLY A 35 2.19 4.25 -13.22
CA GLY A 35 3.24 5.20 -12.89
C GLY A 35 3.47 5.35 -11.41
N ALA A 36 3.06 4.37 -10.63
CA ALA A 36 3.15 4.41 -9.17
C ALA A 36 4.34 3.58 -8.69
N GLU A 37 4.83 3.93 -7.50
CA GLU A 37 5.98 3.22 -6.94
C GLU A 37 5.91 3.21 -5.42
N VAL A 38 6.48 2.17 -4.83
CA VAL A 38 6.64 2.10 -3.38
C VAL A 38 7.78 3.02 -2.99
N VAL A 39 7.48 3.97 -2.10
CA VAL A 39 8.48 4.94 -1.64
C VAL A 39 9.14 4.48 -0.36
N LEU A 40 8.38 3.81 0.50
CA LEU A 40 8.83 3.46 1.83
C LEU A 40 8.09 2.24 2.32
N ARG A 41 8.81 1.33 2.95
CA ARG A 41 8.23 0.30 3.79
C ARG A 41 8.85 0.41 5.16
N GLY A 42 8.04 0.30 6.20
CA GLY A 42 8.54 0.47 7.54
C GLY A 42 7.92 -0.48 8.52
N LYS A 43 8.65 -0.71 9.60
CA LYS A 43 8.17 -1.47 10.74
C LYS A 43 8.06 -0.51 11.91
N ARG A 44 6.95 -0.55 12.64
CA ARG A 44 6.73 0.34 13.77
C ARG A 44 7.83 0.16 14.82
N THR A 45 8.42 1.26 15.26
CA THR A 45 9.39 1.21 16.35
C THR A 45 8.73 1.60 17.67
N GLU A 46 7.85 2.60 17.65
CA GLU A 46 7.14 3.04 18.87
C GLU A 46 5.96 3.90 18.47
N VAL A 47 4.96 3.96 19.34
CA VAL A 47 3.83 4.87 19.18
C VAL A 47 4.06 6.03 20.14
N LEU A 48 4.26 7.21 19.59
CA LEU A 48 4.57 8.39 20.42
C LEU A 48 3.33 8.96 21.07
N THR A 49 2.21 8.90 20.41
CA THR A 49 0.94 9.46 20.91
C THR A 49 -0.21 8.70 20.28
N GLY A 50 -1.19 8.33 21.08
CA GLY A 50 -2.40 7.69 20.60
C GLY A 50 -2.26 6.18 20.50
N ASP A 51 -3.27 5.55 19.94
CA ASP A 51 -3.32 4.09 19.79
C ASP A 51 -3.14 3.72 18.34
N HIS A 52 -2.40 2.66 18.09
CA HIS A 52 -2.20 2.18 16.72
C HIS A 52 -1.94 0.68 16.75
N GLY A 53 -2.86 -0.06 16.14
CA GLY A 53 -2.84 -1.52 16.21
C GLY A 53 -2.09 -2.22 15.10
N TYR A 54 -1.34 -1.50 14.25
CA TYR A 54 -0.64 -2.10 13.11
C TYR A 54 0.86 -2.00 13.29
N THR A 55 1.57 -3.04 12.84
CA THR A 55 3.02 -3.12 13.06
C THR A 55 3.84 -2.67 11.86
N ASP A 56 3.26 -2.72 10.67
CA ASP A 56 3.99 -2.42 9.44
C ASP A 56 3.27 -1.33 8.66
N THR A 57 4.03 -0.65 7.81
CA THR A 57 3.46 0.40 6.96
C THR A 57 4.09 0.34 5.58
N VAL A 58 3.34 0.79 4.57
CA VAL A 58 3.86 1.00 3.21
C VAL A 58 3.34 2.33 2.71
N VAL A 59 4.20 3.08 2.03
CA VAL A 59 3.82 4.33 1.39
C VAL A 59 4.07 4.18 -0.10
N ILE A 60 3.03 4.41 -0.90
CA ILE A 60 3.08 4.28 -2.36
C ILE A 60 2.74 5.63 -2.96
N ARG A 61 3.59 6.09 -3.87
CA ARG A 61 3.37 7.37 -4.55
C ARG A 61 2.70 7.14 -5.90
N PHE A 62 1.73 7.98 -6.21
CA PHE A 62 1.02 7.96 -7.48
C PHE A 62 1.18 9.29 -8.22
N PRO A 63 1.19 9.28 -9.56
CA PRO A 63 1.38 10.52 -10.32
C PRO A 63 0.16 11.44 -10.30
N GLU A 64 -1.03 10.89 -10.07
CA GLU A 64 -2.26 11.68 -10.07
C GLU A 64 -3.34 10.95 -9.27
N ALA A 65 -4.36 11.70 -8.85
CA ALA A 65 -5.40 11.17 -7.99
C ALA A 65 -6.14 9.99 -8.62
N SER A 66 -6.46 10.09 -9.91
CA SER A 66 -7.22 9.04 -10.58
C SER A 66 -6.47 7.72 -10.66
N ALA A 67 -5.13 7.77 -10.66
CA ALA A 67 -4.32 6.56 -10.73
C ALA A 67 -4.51 5.66 -9.52
N ILE A 68 -4.80 6.23 -8.35
CA ILE A 68 -5.02 5.45 -7.13
C ILE A 68 -6.18 4.49 -7.30
N GLY A 69 -7.36 5.02 -7.64
CA GLY A 69 -8.53 4.18 -7.83
C GLY A 69 -8.42 3.26 -9.02
N ASN A 70 -7.81 3.74 -10.11
CA ASN A 70 -7.62 2.92 -11.29
C ASN A 70 -6.74 1.71 -10.99
N TRP A 71 -5.64 1.94 -10.25
CA TRP A 71 -4.78 0.83 -9.81
C TRP A 71 -5.56 -0.16 -8.96
N TYR A 72 -6.26 0.36 -7.94
CA TYR A 72 -6.96 -0.53 -7.00
C TYR A 72 -7.99 -1.41 -7.73
N ARG A 73 -8.70 -0.83 -8.69
CA ARG A 73 -9.73 -1.54 -9.45
C ARG A 73 -9.18 -2.35 -10.62
N SER A 74 -7.87 -2.24 -10.90
CA SER A 74 -7.31 -2.95 -12.06
C SER A 74 -7.41 -4.47 -11.86
N PRO A 75 -7.60 -5.21 -12.96
CA PRO A 75 -7.63 -6.68 -12.84
C PRO A 75 -6.36 -7.24 -12.21
N ALA A 76 -5.21 -6.64 -12.52
CA ALA A 76 -3.94 -7.12 -11.97
C ALA A 76 -3.91 -7.03 -10.45
N TYR A 77 -4.33 -5.88 -9.88
CA TYR A 77 -4.33 -5.77 -8.42
C TYR A 77 -5.46 -6.59 -7.80
N GLN A 78 -6.65 -6.56 -8.39
CA GLN A 78 -7.79 -7.31 -7.86
C GLN A 78 -7.48 -8.80 -7.74
N ALA A 79 -6.68 -9.32 -8.65
CA ALA A 79 -6.29 -10.73 -8.61
C ALA A 79 -5.43 -11.06 -7.39
N LEU A 80 -4.79 -10.06 -6.77
CA LEU A 80 -3.94 -10.28 -5.59
C LEU A 80 -4.71 -10.23 -4.28
N ILE A 81 -5.95 -9.74 -4.28
CA ILE A 81 -6.69 -9.53 -3.04
C ILE A 81 -6.90 -10.82 -2.25
N PRO A 82 -7.27 -11.96 -2.87
CA PRO A 82 -7.41 -13.19 -2.09
C PRO A 82 -6.13 -13.58 -1.35
N LEU A 83 -4.98 -13.44 -2.01
CA LEU A 83 -3.70 -13.70 -1.38
C LEU A 83 -3.42 -12.70 -0.26
N ARG A 84 -3.69 -11.41 -0.52
CA ARG A 84 -3.51 -10.37 0.49
C ARG A 84 -4.30 -10.68 1.75
N GLU A 85 -5.57 -11.10 1.59
CA GLU A 85 -6.42 -11.34 2.75
C GLU A 85 -5.97 -12.54 3.57
N GLN A 86 -5.34 -13.50 2.93
CA GLN A 86 -4.75 -14.62 3.66
C GLN A 86 -3.44 -14.22 4.32
N ALA A 87 -2.74 -13.24 3.76
CA ALA A 87 -1.40 -12.86 4.20
C ALA A 87 -1.42 -11.88 5.36
N ALA A 88 -2.41 -10.97 5.42
CA ALA A 88 -2.35 -9.84 6.35
C ALA A 88 -3.72 -9.21 6.57
N GLU A 89 -3.84 -8.52 7.70
CA GLU A 89 -4.87 -7.50 7.89
C GLU A 89 -4.28 -6.19 7.42
N MET A 90 -5.06 -5.43 6.64
CA MET A 90 -4.51 -4.24 6.01
C MET A 90 -5.56 -3.16 5.86
N VAL A 91 -5.14 -1.92 6.07
CA VAL A 91 -5.94 -0.73 5.75
C VAL A 91 -5.15 0.06 4.72
N LEU A 92 -5.78 0.36 3.59
CA LEU A 92 -5.16 1.17 2.53
C LEU A 92 -5.94 2.47 2.40
N ILE A 93 -5.25 3.59 2.53
CA ILE A 93 -5.89 4.91 2.53
C ILE A 93 -5.17 5.81 1.54
N GLY A 94 -5.93 6.47 0.67
CA GLY A 94 -5.37 7.45 -0.27
C GLY A 94 -5.31 8.83 0.34
N TYR A 95 -4.22 9.53 0.05
CA TYR A 95 -3.98 10.89 0.55
C TYR A 95 -3.51 11.78 -0.58
N GLN A 96 -3.86 13.05 -0.47
CA GLN A 96 -3.27 14.08 -1.31
C GLN A 96 -2.42 14.96 -0.42
N GLU A 97 -1.20 15.24 -0.87
CA GLU A 97 -0.31 16.13 -0.15
C GLU A 97 -0.94 17.54 -0.09
N SER A 98 -0.94 18.12 1.09
CA SER A 98 -1.59 19.43 1.28
C SER A 98 -0.57 20.55 1.44
#